data_f574473f66fccb13fb46be9cfc1319b4
#
_entry.id   f574473f66fccb13fb46be9cfc1319b4
#
_cell.length_a   1.000
_cell.length_b   1.000
_cell.length_c   1.000
_cell.angle_alpha   90.00
_cell.angle_beta   90.00
_cell.angle_gamma   90.00
#
_symmetry.space_group_name_H-M   'P 1'
#
loop_
_entity.id
_entity.type
_entity.pdbx_description
1 polymer ?
#
loop_
_entity_poly.entity_id
_entity_poly.type
_entity_poly.pdbx_seq_one_letter_code
_entity_poly.pdbx_strand_id
1 'polypeptide(L)'
;MTFKPRGWRGKDAYEVSGFVISSAGKQVYKVAGKWTKQLVACPIGSGEDFLYPDMDVPESQSTQNVLLWKNSEKPTAPFNLTPFAITLNNCPEDTLRPFICPTDCRLRPDQRAFELGRYEHANTLKSKQEDKQRATRKAREERKIPPHRPRWFMAETEPDTGERYWAPSKVGEELEYWLERERVWKAKTSGDMKAGWKGVDEIFIGDEA
;
A
#
# COMPACT_ATOMS: atom_id res chain seq x y z
N MET A 1 11.16 -13.34 -5.36
CA MET A 1 9.80 -13.90 -5.39
C MET A 1 9.35 -14.04 -6.83
N THR A 2 8.73 -15.15 -7.20
CA THR A 2 8.21 -15.39 -8.55
C THR A 2 6.69 -15.58 -8.47
N PHE A 3 5.98 -14.87 -9.33
CA PHE A 3 4.53 -15.01 -9.48
C PHE A 3 4.26 -15.80 -10.75
N LYS A 4 3.49 -16.88 -10.66
CA LYS A 4 3.11 -17.64 -11.85
C LYS A 4 1.80 -17.10 -12.40
N PRO A 5 1.73 -16.72 -13.68
CA PRO A 5 0.49 -16.38 -14.32
C PRO A 5 -0.43 -17.60 -14.42
N ARG A 6 -1.71 -17.37 -14.62
CA ARG A 6 -2.69 -18.44 -14.84
C ARG A 6 -2.29 -19.25 -16.08
N GLY A 7 -1.81 -20.48 -15.88
CA GLY A 7 -1.54 -21.42 -16.97
C GLY A 7 -2.83 -21.83 -17.69
N TRP A 8 -2.70 -22.34 -18.92
CA TRP A 8 -3.83 -22.74 -19.77
C TRP A 8 -4.82 -23.74 -19.10
N ARG A 9 -4.33 -24.54 -18.16
CA ARG A 9 -5.18 -25.46 -17.37
C ARG A 9 -5.56 -24.95 -15.98
N GLY A 10 -5.23 -23.70 -15.64
CA GLY A 10 -5.62 -23.08 -14.36
C GLY A 10 -4.95 -23.65 -13.11
N LYS A 11 -4.09 -24.67 -13.23
CA LYS A 11 -3.46 -25.36 -12.08
C LYS A 11 -2.56 -24.45 -11.24
N ASP A 12 -1.83 -23.56 -11.88
CA ASP A 12 -0.84 -22.68 -11.22
C ASP A 12 -1.36 -21.26 -10.97
N ALA A 13 -2.67 -21.07 -11.11
CA ALA A 13 -3.25 -19.75 -10.91
C ALA A 13 -3.01 -19.26 -9.47
N TYR A 14 -2.53 -18.02 -9.36
CA TYR A 14 -2.30 -17.33 -8.09
C TYR A 14 -1.11 -17.85 -7.25
N GLU A 15 -0.27 -18.74 -7.80
CA GLU A 15 0.91 -19.23 -7.09
C GLU A 15 1.98 -18.16 -6.92
N VAL A 16 2.55 -18.14 -5.73
CA VAL A 16 3.71 -17.33 -5.35
C VAL A 16 4.76 -18.25 -4.78
N SER A 17 6.00 -18.13 -5.23
CA SER A 17 7.12 -18.85 -4.66
C SER A 17 8.38 -17.99 -4.60
N GLY A 18 9.27 -18.29 -3.67
CA GLY A 18 10.53 -17.58 -3.52
C GLY A 18 11.36 -18.10 -2.37
N PHE A 19 12.42 -17.37 -2.06
CA PHE A 19 13.34 -17.70 -0.98
C PHE A 19 13.61 -16.47 -0.14
N VAL A 20 13.83 -16.69 1.16
CA VAL A 20 14.45 -15.72 2.04
C VAL A 20 15.95 -15.99 2.02
N ILE A 21 16.73 -14.96 1.75
CA ILE A 21 18.17 -15.01 1.62
C ILE A 21 18.77 -14.23 2.78
N SER A 22 19.71 -14.81 3.50
CA SER A 22 20.45 -14.14 4.57
C SER A 22 21.40 -13.08 4.00
N SER A 23 21.92 -12.20 4.85
CA SER A 23 22.96 -11.21 4.49
C SER A 23 24.22 -11.85 3.89
N ALA A 24 24.51 -13.12 4.25
CA ALA A 24 25.60 -13.91 3.66
C ALA A 24 25.25 -14.54 2.31
N GLY A 25 24.12 -14.22 1.68
CA GLY A 25 23.70 -14.76 0.39
C GLY A 25 23.16 -16.20 0.43
N LYS A 26 22.97 -16.78 1.63
CA LYS A 26 22.49 -18.16 1.79
C LYS A 26 20.96 -18.17 1.86
N GLN A 27 20.32 -19.06 1.09
CA GLN A 27 18.89 -19.32 1.21
C GLN A 27 18.61 -20.01 2.55
N VAL A 28 17.72 -19.40 3.37
CA VAL A 28 17.38 -19.89 4.71
C VAL A 28 15.96 -20.44 4.79
N TYR A 29 15.02 -19.85 4.05
CA TYR A 29 13.65 -20.32 3.94
C TYR A 29 13.21 -20.38 2.49
N LYS A 30 12.40 -21.38 2.17
CA LYS A 30 11.57 -21.39 0.96
C LYS A 30 10.19 -20.88 1.34
N VAL A 31 9.67 -19.92 0.57
CA VAL A 31 8.32 -19.40 0.74
C VAL A 31 7.48 -19.81 -0.46
N ALA A 32 6.30 -20.33 -0.23
CA ALA A 32 5.35 -20.61 -1.31
C ALA A 32 3.89 -20.55 -0.81
N GLY A 33 2.99 -20.46 -1.76
CA GLY A 33 1.56 -20.44 -1.48
C GLY A 33 0.76 -19.90 -2.65
N LYS A 34 -0.50 -19.60 -2.36
CA LYS A 34 -1.39 -18.88 -3.25
C LYS A 34 -1.87 -17.61 -2.56
N TRP A 35 -1.74 -16.47 -3.20
CA TRP A 35 -2.17 -15.19 -2.61
C TRP A 35 -3.68 -15.12 -2.31
N THR A 36 -4.46 -16.07 -2.83
CA THR A 36 -5.90 -16.18 -2.56
C THR A 36 -6.23 -17.10 -1.40
N LYS A 37 -5.23 -17.82 -0.86
CA LYS A 37 -5.44 -18.81 0.21
C LYS A 37 -4.51 -18.59 1.40
N GLN A 38 -3.22 -18.93 1.23
CA GLN A 38 -2.22 -18.84 2.30
C GLN A 38 -0.80 -18.77 1.75
N LEU A 39 0.11 -18.25 2.56
CA LEU A 39 1.57 -18.26 2.33
C LEU A 39 2.25 -18.95 3.51
N VAL A 40 3.18 -19.86 3.20
CA VAL A 40 3.93 -20.66 4.17
C VAL A 40 5.42 -20.52 3.91
N ALA A 41 6.22 -20.44 4.96
CA ALA A 41 7.67 -20.53 4.91
C ALA A 41 8.14 -21.86 5.51
N CYS A 42 9.08 -22.53 4.83
CA CYS A 42 9.72 -23.75 5.30
C CYS A 42 11.24 -23.55 5.37
N PRO A 43 11.91 -23.87 6.50
CA PRO A 43 13.36 -23.80 6.60
C PRO A 43 14.02 -24.74 5.58
N ILE A 44 15.07 -24.27 4.92
CA ILE A 44 15.82 -25.09 3.98
C ILE A 44 16.70 -26.09 4.75
N GLY A 45 16.57 -27.37 4.39
CA GLY A 45 17.33 -28.46 5.03
C GLY A 45 16.64 -29.05 6.27
N SER A 46 15.40 -28.70 6.55
CA SER A 46 14.61 -29.29 7.65
C SER A 46 14.27 -30.77 7.42
N GLY A 47 14.41 -31.29 6.21
CA GLY A 47 13.99 -32.66 5.87
C GLY A 47 12.46 -32.83 5.77
N GLU A 48 11.70 -31.79 6.00
CA GLU A 48 10.26 -31.81 5.86
C GLU A 48 9.85 -31.45 4.42
N ASP A 49 8.84 -32.16 3.94
CA ASP A 49 8.21 -31.81 2.67
C ASP A 49 7.52 -30.47 2.79
N PHE A 50 7.70 -29.64 1.78
CA PHE A 50 7.03 -28.36 1.68
C PHE A 50 5.54 -28.58 1.55
N LEU A 51 4.75 -28.11 2.52
CA LEU A 51 3.29 -28.19 2.45
C LEU A 51 2.80 -27.40 1.23
N TYR A 52 2.14 -28.09 0.32
CA TYR A 52 1.60 -27.48 -0.88
C TYR A 52 0.54 -26.42 -0.55
N PRO A 53 0.42 -25.37 -1.36
CA PRO A 53 -0.49 -24.24 -1.11
C PRO A 53 -1.97 -24.60 -0.95
N ASP A 54 -2.37 -25.80 -1.37
CA ASP A 54 -3.77 -26.26 -1.30
C ASP A 54 -4.08 -27.06 -0.03
N MET A 55 -3.08 -27.39 0.77
CA MET A 55 -3.28 -28.08 2.04
C MET A 55 -3.50 -27.06 3.15
N ASP A 56 -4.58 -27.26 3.90
CA ASP A 56 -4.76 -26.53 5.16
C ASP A 56 -3.67 -26.95 6.14
N VAL A 57 -2.87 -25.99 6.62
CA VAL A 57 -1.90 -26.25 7.69
C VAL A 57 -2.70 -26.36 9.00
N PRO A 58 -2.78 -27.54 9.64
CA PRO A 58 -3.43 -27.62 10.95
C PRO A 58 -2.66 -26.78 11.97
N GLU A 59 -3.35 -25.99 12.76
CA GLU A 59 -2.75 -25.18 13.81
C GLU A 59 -2.00 -26.00 14.88
N SER A 60 -2.24 -27.30 14.93
CA SER A 60 -1.77 -28.19 15.99
C SER A 60 -0.57 -29.11 15.63
N GLN A 61 -0.06 -29.08 14.40
CA GLN A 61 1.10 -29.87 14.04
C GLN A 61 2.38 -29.06 14.20
N SER A 62 3.32 -29.57 15.00
CA SER A 62 4.68 -29.07 15.17
C SER A 62 5.55 -29.36 13.93
N THR A 63 5.13 -28.84 12.79
CA THR A 63 5.96 -28.79 11.59
C THR A 63 6.84 -27.55 11.68
N GLN A 64 8.05 -27.62 11.17
CA GLN A 64 8.93 -26.45 11.06
C GLN A 64 8.39 -25.41 10.02
N ASN A 65 7.26 -25.72 9.39
CA ASN A 65 6.58 -24.83 8.47
C ASN A 65 5.89 -23.70 9.23
N VAL A 66 6.20 -22.48 8.87
CA VAL A 66 5.64 -21.27 9.49
C VAL A 66 4.54 -20.70 8.58
N LEU A 67 3.33 -20.66 9.08
CA LEU A 67 2.24 -19.98 8.41
C LEU A 67 2.48 -18.46 8.47
N LEU A 68 2.78 -17.84 7.33
CA LEU A 68 3.02 -16.41 7.25
C LEU A 68 1.71 -15.64 7.13
N TRP A 69 0.78 -16.18 6.36
CA TRP A 69 -0.51 -15.56 6.12
C TRP A 69 -1.52 -16.60 5.63
N LYS A 70 -2.75 -16.47 6.09
CA LYS A 70 -3.92 -17.24 5.63
C LYS A 70 -5.10 -16.30 5.43
N ASN A 71 -5.82 -16.47 4.34
CA ASN A 71 -7.07 -15.73 4.13
C ASN A 71 -8.12 -16.24 5.12
N SER A 72 -8.65 -15.36 5.95
CA SER A 72 -9.66 -15.70 6.97
C SER A 72 -11.06 -15.89 6.37
N GLU A 73 -11.31 -15.32 5.21
CA GLU A 73 -12.60 -15.32 4.58
C GLU A 73 -12.51 -15.73 3.11
N LYS A 74 -13.45 -16.58 2.68
CA LYS A 74 -13.61 -16.83 1.26
C LYS A 74 -14.23 -15.59 0.62
N PRO A 75 -13.58 -14.96 -0.36
CA PRO A 75 -14.13 -13.80 -1.03
C PRO A 75 -15.47 -14.16 -1.70
N THR A 76 -16.52 -13.45 -1.34
CA THR A 76 -17.86 -13.61 -1.94
C THR A 76 -18.14 -12.57 -3.02
N ALA A 77 -17.36 -11.47 -3.00
CA ALA A 77 -17.48 -10.38 -3.96
C ALA A 77 -16.82 -10.74 -5.31
N PRO A 78 -17.27 -10.13 -6.42
CA PRO A 78 -16.58 -10.19 -7.70
C PRO A 78 -15.09 -9.83 -7.56
N PHE A 79 -14.24 -10.39 -8.43
CA PHE A 79 -12.79 -10.15 -8.45
C PHE A 79 -12.02 -10.62 -7.21
N ASN A 80 -12.59 -11.51 -6.40
CA ASN A 80 -11.98 -12.00 -5.16
C ASN A 80 -11.63 -10.88 -4.14
N LEU A 81 -12.40 -9.80 -4.14
CA LEU A 81 -12.24 -8.74 -3.17
C LEU A 81 -12.73 -9.20 -1.78
N THR A 82 -11.89 -9.01 -0.77
CA THR A 82 -12.28 -9.22 0.62
C THR A 82 -13.20 -8.08 1.10
N PRO A 83 -14.01 -8.28 2.15
CA PRO A 83 -14.79 -7.19 2.76
C PRO A 83 -13.92 -6.00 3.14
N PHE A 84 -12.72 -6.25 3.67
CA PHE A 84 -11.74 -5.20 3.96
C PHE A 84 -11.31 -4.42 2.71
N ALA A 85 -11.00 -5.12 1.60
CA ALA A 85 -10.59 -4.47 0.37
C ALA A 85 -11.68 -3.56 -0.22
N ILE A 86 -12.95 -3.96 -0.11
CA ILE A 86 -14.09 -3.15 -0.57
C ILE A 86 -14.20 -1.84 0.22
N THR A 87 -13.84 -1.85 1.50
CA THR A 87 -13.97 -0.68 2.37
C THR A 87 -12.75 0.24 2.39
N LEU A 88 -11.64 -0.14 1.73
CA LEU A 88 -10.38 0.64 1.75
C LEU A 88 -10.54 2.08 1.28
N ASN A 89 -11.36 2.32 0.28
CA ASN A 89 -11.60 3.65 -0.27
C ASN A 89 -12.82 4.36 0.35
N ASN A 90 -13.44 3.75 1.35
CA ASN A 90 -14.57 4.39 2.02
C ASN A 90 -14.11 5.67 2.71
N CYS A 91 -14.71 6.79 2.31
CA CYS A 91 -14.38 8.12 2.81
C CYS A 91 -15.65 8.94 2.98
N PRO A 92 -16.44 8.68 4.05
CA PRO A 92 -17.67 9.42 4.31
C PRO A 92 -17.41 10.92 4.42
N GLU A 93 -18.27 11.72 3.77
CA GLU A 93 -18.13 13.17 3.65
C GLU A 93 -18.08 13.87 5.01
N ASP A 94 -18.92 13.44 5.95
CA ASP A 94 -19.09 14.14 7.23
C ASP A 94 -18.16 13.64 8.34
N THR A 95 -17.75 12.37 8.31
CA THR A 95 -17.08 11.74 9.45
C THR A 95 -15.60 11.47 9.23
N LEU A 96 -15.14 11.34 7.99
CA LEU A 96 -13.75 11.03 7.71
C LEU A 96 -13.07 12.04 6.77
N ARG A 97 -13.76 12.43 5.68
CA ARG A 97 -13.17 13.29 4.65
C ARG A 97 -12.56 14.59 5.20
N PRO A 98 -13.16 15.31 6.14
CA PRO A 98 -12.57 16.53 6.67
C PRO A 98 -11.27 16.33 7.43
N PHE A 99 -10.99 15.12 7.89
CA PHE A 99 -9.87 14.83 8.80
C PHE A 99 -8.64 14.25 8.10
N ILE A 100 -8.80 13.67 6.92
CA ILE A 100 -7.69 13.00 6.22
C ILE A 100 -6.73 13.99 5.57
N CYS A 101 -5.50 13.52 5.35
CA CYS A 101 -4.46 14.34 4.72
C CYS A 101 -4.85 14.71 3.28
N PRO A 102 -4.61 15.95 2.82
CA PRO A 102 -4.92 16.37 1.43
C PRO A 102 -4.28 15.52 0.34
N THR A 103 -3.24 14.77 0.68
CA THR A 103 -2.55 13.85 -0.25
C THR A 103 -3.08 12.41 -0.20
N ASP A 104 -4.12 12.14 0.59
CA ASP A 104 -4.74 10.82 0.67
C ASP A 104 -5.43 10.45 -0.65
N CYS A 105 -5.14 9.26 -1.17
CA CYS A 105 -5.67 8.82 -2.46
C CYS A 105 -7.20 8.73 -2.52
N ARG A 106 -7.87 8.62 -1.36
CA ARG A 106 -9.34 8.66 -1.27
C ARG A 106 -9.94 10.00 -1.68
N LEU A 107 -9.12 11.06 -1.70
CA LEU A 107 -9.50 12.40 -2.17
C LEU A 107 -9.29 12.59 -3.68
N ARG A 108 -8.74 11.62 -4.39
CA ARG A 108 -8.53 11.70 -5.83
C ARG A 108 -9.86 11.75 -6.58
N PRO A 109 -10.15 12.82 -7.32
CA PRO A 109 -11.44 12.96 -8.00
C PRO A 109 -11.63 11.97 -9.14
N ASP A 110 -10.56 11.62 -9.88
CA ASP A 110 -10.60 10.63 -10.95
C ASP A 110 -10.96 9.23 -10.43
N GLN A 111 -10.39 8.84 -9.29
CA GLN A 111 -10.71 7.57 -8.63
C GLN A 111 -12.17 7.56 -8.16
N ARG A 112 -12.61 8.64 -7.54
CA ARG A 112 -13.99 8.75 -7.06
C ARG A 112 -15.01 8.70 -8.19
N ALA A 113 -14.74 9.39 -9.29
CA ALA A 113 -15.59 9.31 -10.48
C ALA A 113 -15.64 7.89 -11.06
N PHE A 114 -14.49 7.18 -11.07
CA PHE A 114 -14.42 5.79 -11.53
C PHE A 114 -15.26 4.85 -10.65
N GLU A 115 -15.17 4.96 -9.33
CA GLU A 115 -15.95 4.18 -8.36
C GLU A 115 -17.46 4.40 -8.51
N LEU A 116 -17.85 5.61 -8.90
CA LEU A 116 -19.25 5.96 -9.17
C LEU A 116 -19.73 5.54 -10.57
N GLY A 117 -18.89 4.85 -11.36
CA GLY A 117 -19.22 4.42 -12.72
C GLY A 117 -19.20 5.53 -13.78
N ARG A 118 -18.71 6.73 -13.44
CA ARG A 118 -18.58 7.88 -14.35
C ARG A 118 -17.29 7.80 -15.16
N TYR A 119 -17.14 6.78 -15.99
CA TYR A 119 -15.86 6.43 -16.61
C TYR A 119 -15.28 7.51 -17.51
N GLU A 120 -16.10 8.17 -18.36
CA GLU A 120 -15.65 9.25 -19.23
C GLU A 120 -15.14 10.45 -18.44
N HIS A 121 -15.88 10.81 -17.38
CA HIS A 121 -15.46 11.86 -16.47
C HIS A 121 -14.17 11.50 -15.71
N ALA A 122 -14.06 10.27 -15.23
CA ALA A 122 -12.85 9.76 -14.60
C ALA A 122 -11.63 9.85 -15.52
N ASN A 123 -11.77 9.48 -16.79
CA ASN A 123 -10.70 9.61 -17.79
C ASN A 123 -10.28 11.08 -18.01
N THR A 124 -11.24 11.99 -18.09
CA THR A 124 -10.97 13.41 -18.23
C THR A 124 -10.19 13.95 -17.02
N LEU A 125 -10.64 13.65 -15.80
CA LEU A 125 -9.97 14.05 -14.57
C LEU A 125 -8.56 13.45 -14.46
N LYS A 126 -8.41 12.16 -14.81
CA LYS A 126 -7.11 11.48 -14.84
C LYS A 126 -6.14 12.19 -15.79
N SER A 127 -6.57 12.51 -17.01
CA SER A 127 -5.74 13.22 -17.98
C SER A 127 -5.29 14.59 -17.46
N LYS A 128 -6.20 15.37 -16.90
CA LYS A 128 -5.89 16.66 -16.25
C LYS A 128 -4.87 16.51 -15.12
N GLN A 129 -5.03 15.49 -14.28
CA GLN A 129 -4.09 15.21 -13.17
C GLN A 129 -2.70 14.83 -13.69
N GLU A 130 -2.62 14.02 -14.73
CA GLU A 130 -1.35 13.65 -15.37
C GLU A 130 -0.68 14.84 -16.05
N ASP A 131 -1.43 15.74 -16.67
CA ASP A 131 -0.90 16.98 -17.24
C ASP A 131 -0.32 17.88 -16.16
N LYS A 132 -1.02 18.07 -15.05
CA LYS A 132 -0.50 18.78 -13.87
C LYS A 132 0.81 18.16 -13.37
N GLN A 133 0.88 16.84 -13.27
CA GLN A 133 2.10 16.14 -12.84
C GLN A 133 3.25 16.33 -13.83
N ARG A 134 3.01 16.21 -15.15
CA ARG A 134 4.01 16.44 -16.19
C ARG A 134 4.53 17.88 -16.17
N ALA A 135 3.64 18.85 -16.05
CA ALA A 135 4.00 20.26 -15.97
C ALA A 135 4.85 20.57 -14.73
N THR A 136 4.46 20.02 -13.58
CA THR A 136 5.20 20.16 -12.31
C THR A 136 6.59 19.54 -12.41
N ARG A 137 6.71 18.33 -12.98
CA ARG A 137 8.01 17.67 -13.19
C ARG A 137 8.91 18.51 -14.10
N LYS A 138 8.39 18.96 -15.23
CA LYS A 138 9.12 19.83 -16.17
C LYS A 138 9.60 21.12 -15.49
N ALA A 139 8.74 21.76 -14.70
CA ALA A 139 9.12 22.98 -13.98
C ALA A 139 10.25 22.74 -12.96
N ARG A 140 10.32 21.55 -12.32
CA ARG A 140 11.44 21.14 -11.46
C ARG A 140 12.72 20.90 -12.26
N GLU A 141 12.63 20.17 -13.36
CA GLU A 141 13.76 19.91 -14.26
C GLU A 141 14.36 21.22 -14.79
N GLU A 142 13.52 22.18 -15.14
CA GLU A 142 13.90 23.53 -15.57
C GLU A 142 14.31 24.45 -14.40
N ARG A 143 14.33 23.96 -13.17
CA ARG A 143 14.65 24.73 -11.93
C ARG A 143 13.76 25.94 -11.67
N LYS A 144 12.56 25.97 -12.25
CA LYS A 144 11.56 27.04 -12.00
C LYS A 144 10.91 26.94 -10.63
N ILE A 145 10.84 25.73 -10.11
CA ILE A 145 10.37 25.42 -8.76
C ILE A 145 11.36 24.52 -8.05
N PRO A 146 11.41 24.54 -6.70
CA PRO A 146 12.36 23.74 -5.94
C PRO A 146 12.14 22.23 -6.14
N PRO A 147 13.19 21.40 -5.92
CA PRO A 147 13.05 19.95 -5.88
C PRO A 147 12.00 19.50 -4.88
N HIS A 148 11.30 18.43 -5.24
CA HIS A 148 10.32 17.83 -4.31
C HIS A 148 11.02 17.32 -3.04
N ARG A 149 10.48 17.70 -1.90
CA ARG A 149 10.86 17.14 -0.59
C ARG A 149 9.63 16.47 0.00
N PRO A 150 9.65 15.16 0.20
CA PRO A 150 8.55 14.47 0.87
C PRO A 150 8.32 15.06 2.26
N ARG A 151 7.06 15.36 2.59
CA ARG A 151 6.72 16.00 3.87
C ARG A 151 6.93 15.07 5.07
N TRP A 152 6.66 13.78 4.88
CA TRP A 152 6.63 12.80 5.96
C TRP A 152 7.81 11.82 5.93
N PHE A 153 8.77 12.04 5.03
CA PHE A 153 9.90 11.14 4.83
C PHE A 153 11.19 11.92 4.63
N MET A 154 12.28 11.35 5.13
CA MET A 154 13.64 11.82 4.91
C MET A 154 14.46 10.74 4.21
N ALA A 155 15.40 11.17 3.38
CA ALA A 155 16.31 10.23 2.73
C ALA A 155 17.36 9.78 3.72
N GLU A 156 17.51 8.48 3.88
CA GLU A 156 18.56 7.83 4.67
C GLU A 156 19.33 6.84 3.81
N THR A 157 20.47 6.40 4.32
CA THR A 157 21.29 5.40 3.67
C THR A 157 21.46 4.22 4.62
N GLU A 158 21.16 3.01 4.13
CA GLU A 158 21.36 1.78 4.88
C GLU A 158 22.85 1.57 5.12
N PRO A 159 23.31 1.48 6.38
CA PRO A 159 24.74 1.37 6.69
C PRO A 159 25.42 0.14 6.05
N ASP A 160 24.71 -0.98 6.00
CA ASP A 160 25.31 -2.25 5.55
C ASP A 160 25.37 -2.38 4.02
N THR A 161 24.38 -1.83 3.31
CA THR A 161 24.27 -1.99 1.85
C THR A 161 24.66 -0.72 1.07
N GLY A 162 24.67 0.44 1.73
CA GLY A 162 24.84 1.73 1.07
C GLY A 162 23.62 2.17 0.23
N GLU A 163 22.51 1.44 0.28
CA GLU A 163 21.30 1.77 -0.46
C GLU A 163 20.56 2.95 0.18
N ARG A 164 20.10 3.85 -0.66
CA ARG A 164 19.26 4.98 -0.21
C ARG A 164 17.81 4.54 -0.09
N TYR A 165 17.19 4.88 1.03
CA TYR A 165 15.78 4.63 1.27
C TYR A 165 15.09 5.86 1.89
N TRP A 166 13.77 5.80 1.98
CA TRP A 166 12.97 6.85 2.60
C TRP A 166 12.51 6.38 3.97
N ALA A 167 13.09 6.96 5.03
CA ALA A 167 12.67 6.74 6.40
C ALA A 167 11.53 7.72 6.77
N PRO A 168 10.57 7.31 7.60
CA PRO A 168 9.55 8.23 8.09
C PRO A 168 10.16 9.28 9.02
N SER A 169 9.75 10.55 8.84
CA SER A 169 10.18 11.66 9.69
C SER A 169 9.67 11.49 11.12
N LYS A 170 10.53 11.76 12.09
CA LYS A 170 10.25 11.65 13.52
C LYS A 170 10.46 12.97 14.25
N VAL A 171 9.72 13.14 15.35
CA VAL A 171 9.95 14.16 16.38
C VAL A 171 10.13 13.42 17.70
N GLY A 172 11.37 13.30 18.17
CA GLY A 172 11.73 12.35 19.22
C GLY A 172 11.51 10.91 18.77
N GLU A 173 10.77 10.13 19.51
CA GLU A 173 10.44 8.73 19.18
C GLU A 173 9.15 8.58 18.34
N GLU A 174 8.39 9.66 18.19
CA GLU A 174 7.09 9.61 17.51
C GLU A 174 7.19 10.00 16.04
N LEU A 175 6.35 9.38 15.21
CA LEU A 175 6.26 9.70 13.79
C LEU A 175 5.55 11.04 13.59
N GLU A 176 6.18 11.96 12.88
CA GLU A 176 5.67 13.31 12.64
C GLU A 176 4.28 13.33 11.98
N TYR A 177 4.02 12.37 11.08
CA TYR A 177 2.71 12.20 10.47
C TYR A 177 1.60 11.96 11.49
N TRP A 178 1.84 11.08 12.47
CA TRP A 178 0.83 10.75 13.48
C TRP A 178 0.59 11.90 14.45
N LEU A 179 1.63 12.64 14.82
CA LEU A 179 1.50 13.85 15.64
C LEU A 179 0.65 14.91 14.93
N GLU A 180 0.92 15.16 13.65
CA GLU A 180 0.15 16.15 12.89
C GLU A 180 -1.29 15.69 12.65
N ARG A 181 -1.50 14.40 12.35
CA ARG A 181 -2.83 13.81 12.22
C ARG A 181 -3.63 13.99 13.51
N GLU A 182 -3.02 13.69 14.65
CA GLU A 182 -3.68 13.84 15.96
C GLU A 182 -4.03 15.31 16.26
N ARG A 183 -3.12 16.22 15.94
CA ARG A 183 -3.36 17.65 16.07
C ARG A 183 -4.58 18.10 15.27
N VAL A 184 -4.64 17.74 13.99
CA VAL A 184 -5.78 18.08 13.12
C VAL A 184 -7.06 17.46 13.63
N TRP A 185 -7.00 16.20 14.04
CA TRP A 185 -8.16 15.48 14.55
C TRP A 185 -8.72 16.13 15.81
N LYS A 186 -7.88 16.42 16.80
CA LYS A 186 -8.25 17.09 18.03
C LYS A 186 -8.85 18.49 17.78
N ALA A 187 -8.21 19.28 16.92
CA ALA A 187 -8.68 20.62 16.60
C ALA A 187 -10.09 20.59 15.97
N LYS A 188 -10.29 19.74 14.96
CA LYS A 188 -11.61 19.64 14.28
C LYS A 188 -12.69 19.06 15.19
N THR A 189 -12.37 18.07 16.01
CA THR A 189 -13.32 17.51 16.99
C THR A 189 -13.71 18.53 18.05
N SER A 190 -12.82 19.47 18.41
CA SER A 190 -13.14 20.57 19.33
C SER A 190 -13.84 21.77 18.67
N GLY A 191 -14.20 21.68 17.38
CA GLY A 191 -14.97 22.68 16.66
C GLY A 191 -14.19 23.57 15.70
N ASP A 192 -12.85 23.48 15.64
CA ASP A 192 -12.04 24.21 14.66
C ASP A 192 -12.01 23.47 13.32
N MET A 193 -13.09 23.57 12.56
CA MET A 193 -13.19 22.93 11.25
C MET A 193 -12.22 23.50 10.21
N LYS A 194 -11.60 24.67 10.47
CA LYS A 194 -10.62 25.30 9.59
C LYS A 194 -9.20 24.78 9.81
N ALA A 195 -8.96 24.00 10.87
CA ALA A 195 -7.66 23.40 11.13
C ALA A 195 -7.23 22.53 9.95
N GLY A 196 -6.15 22.92 9.26
CA GLY A 196 -5.56 22.21 8.12
C GLY A 196 -4.29 21.46 8.50
N TRP A 197 -3.83 20.62 7.60
CA TRP A 197 -2.56 19.90 7.69
C TRP A 197 -1.41 20.85 7.36
N LYS A 198 -0.44 20.99 8.26
CA LYS A 198 0.70 21.91 8.09
C LYS A 198 1.74 21.35 7.12
N GLY A 199 2.16 22.19 6.17
CA GLY A 199 3.23 21.86 5.23
C GLY A 199 2.86 20.77 4.24
N VAL A 200 1.56 20.58 3.98
CA VAL A 200 1.04 19.64 2.98
C VAL A 200 0.36 20.43 1.88
N ASP A 201 0.84 20.27 0.66
CA ASP A 201 0.26 20.89 -0.53
C ASP A 201 -0.92 20.06 -1.06
N GLU A 202 -1.92 20.73 -1.63
CA GLU A 202 -2.97 20.09 -2.41
C GLU A 202 -2.41 19.66 -3.76
N ILE A 203 -2.24 18.35 -3.92
CA ILE A 203 -1.65 17.76 -5.14
C ILE A 203 -2.69 17.39 -6.19
N PHE A 204 -3.93 17.18 -5.78
CA PHE A 204 -5.00 16.80 -6.70
C PHE A 204 -5.59 18.02 -7.42
N ILE A 205 -6.17 17.77 -8.59
CA ILE A 205 -7.02 18.76 -9.25
C ILE A 205 -8.37 18.83 -8.54
N GLY A 206 -9.05 19.98 -8.65
CA GLY A 206 -10.46 20.08 -8.26
C GLY A 206 -11.36 19.28 -9.21
N ASP A 207 -12.48 18.78 -8.72
CA ASP A 207 -13.60 18.32 -9.54
C ASP A 207 -14.56 19.49 -9.68
N GLU A 208 -14.47 20.20 -10.82
CA GLU A 208 -15.34 21.31 -11.18
C GLU A 208 -16.63 20.83 -11.89
N ALA A 209 -17.22 19.74 -11.38
CA ALA A 209 -18.45 19.17 -11.97
C ALA A 209 -19.70 19.90 -11.55
#